data_8ceb15d5c87884f0981c10d40d377b55
#
_entry.id   8ceb15d5c87884f0981c10d40d377b55
#
_cell.length_a   1.000
_cell.length_b   1.000
_cell.length_c   1.000
_cell.angle_alpha   90.00
_cell.angle_beta   90.00
_cell.angle_gamma   90.00
#
_symmetry.space_group_name_H-M   'P 1'
#
loop_
_entity.id
_entity.type
_entity.pdbx_description
1 polymer ?
#
loop_
_entity_poly.entity_id
_entity_poly.type
_entity_poly.pdbx_seq_one_letter_code
_entity_poly.pdbx_strand_id
1 'polypeptide(L)'
;CYEAALAEEKALKATKAGDYDLLVKGDTLGLRLRPTLYDVVMHAIIPSNIYLNDAKIKNLLYDHRNQLYGTAEEFISLQLPSDTLSYELWQLNKLQELTRHHRNTADAAVRAHVDHRRMEALGYIQHYSDADVLQEAYIKGLERIAESYSNAPTEQAMFLFKLADYHKPAIYEYSGKEIVERELKKAAKMEQYLKHIRQVAPKSEWGKTGEALYKRA
;
A
#
# COMPACT_ATOMS: atom_id res chain seq x y z
N CYS A 1 -6.34 -3.29 -24.94
CA CYS A 1 -5.60 -2.02 -25.02
C CYS A 1 -4.32 -2.06 -24.17
N TYR A 2 -4.40 -2.40 -22.88
CA TYR A 2 -3.22 -2.43 -21.98
C TYR A 2 -2.21 -3.54 -22.31
N GLU A 3 -2.67 -4.71 -22.75
CA GLU A 3 -1.78 -5.81 -23.18
C GLU A 3 -0.93 -5.41 -24.39
N ALA A 4 -1.50 -4.68 -25.33
CA ALA A 4 -0.75 -4.16 -26.47
C ALA A 4 0.30 -3.12 -26.04
N ALA A 5 0.00 -2.28 -25.05
CA ALA A 5 0.99 -1.37 -24.50
C ALA A 5 2.11 -2.12 -23.77
N LEU A 6 1.77 -3.14 -22.98
CA LEU A 6 2.76 -3.96 -22.25
C LEU A 6 3.59 -4.88 -23.16
N ALA A 7 3.17 -5.13 -24.41
CA ALA A 7 4.00 -5.82 -25.38
C ALA A 7 5.33 -5.07 -25.65
N GLU A 8 5.34 -3.76 -25.48
CA GLU A 8 6.52 -2.89 -25.59
C GLU A 8 7.18 -2.57 -24.23
N GLU A 9 7.10 -3.48 -23.27
CA GLU A 9 7.55 -3.29 -21.88
C GLU A 9 8.97 -2.74 -21.78
N LYS A 10 9.90 -3.26 -22.60
CA LYS A 10 11.29 -2.82 -22.61
C LYS A 10 11.41 -1.35 -23.01
N ALA A 11 10.66 -0.91 -24.01
CA ALA A 11 10.64 0.49 -24.45
C ALA A 11 10.01 1.38 -23.38
N LEU A 12 8.89 0.95 -22.77
CA LEU A 12 8.22 1.68 -21.70
C LEU A 12 9.14 1.89 -20.49
N LYS A 13 9.90 0.87 -20.09
CA LYS A 13 10.88 0.96 -18.98
C LYS A 13 12.06 1.86 -19.29
N ALA A 14 12.46 1.97 -20.56
CA ALA A 14 13.56 2.82 -21.00
C ALA A 14 13.15 4.29 -21.19
N THR A 15 11.85 4.58 -21.28
CA THR A 15 11.33 5.91 -21.61
C THR A 15 10.93 6.64 -20.33
N LYS A 16 11.49 7.84 -20.11
CA LYS A 16 11.15 8.69 -18.96
C LYS A 16 9.73 9.27 -19.11
N ALA A 17 8.95 9.21 -18.06
CA ALA A 17 7.60 9.77 -18.04
C ALA A 17 7.60 11.30 -18.27
N GLY A 18 8.62 12.01 -17.75
CA GLY A 18 8.77 13.45 -17.91
C GLY A 18 9.02 13.93 -19.34
N ASP A 19 9.45 13.05 -20.25
CA ASP A 19 9.60 13.39 -21.69
C ASP A 19 8.25 13.52 -22.41
N TYR A 20 7.17 13.13 -21.72
CA TYR A 20 5.78 13.11 -22.22
C TYR A 20 4.82 13.90 -21.32
N ASP A 21 5.28 15.00 -20.74
CA ASP A 21 4.51 15.82 -19.78
C ASP A 21 3.17 16.36 -20.35
N LEU A 22 3.10 16.57 -21.66
CA LEU A 22 1.86 16.95 -22.36
C LEU A 22 0.79 15.85 -22.35
N LEU A 23 1.21 14.57 -22.27
CA LEU A 23 0.32 13.40 -22.28
C LEU A 23 0.11 12.86 -20.87
N VAL A 24 1.17 12.90 -20.07
CA VAL A 24 1.18 12.45 -18.67
C VAL A 24 0.91 13.66 -17.77
N LYS A 25 -0.36 13.96 -17.51
CA LYS A 25 -0.73 15.00 -16.55
C LYS A 25 -0.31 14.58 -15.14
N GLY A 26 0.83 15.04 -14.68
CA GLY A 26 1.34 14.83 -13.34
C GLY A 26 2.00 16.10 -12.81
N ASP A 27 1.94 16.31 -11.51
CA ASP A 27 2.81 17.28 -10.85
C ASP A 27 4.26 16.74 -10.78
N THR A 28 5.19 17.59 -10.42
CA THR A 28 6.61 17.23 -10.29
C THR A 28 6.84 16.03 -9.36
N LEU A 29 6.04 15.91 -8.29
CA LEU A 29 6.11 14.79 -7.35
C LEU A 29 5.62 13.49 -7.99
N GLY A 30 4.48 13.54 -8.68
CA GLY A 30 3.91 12.38 -9.37
C GLY A 30 4.85 11.81 -10.45
N LEU A 31 5.52 12.68 -11.22
CA LEU A 31 6.53 12.27 -12.20
C LEU A 31 7.79 11.69 -11.55
N ARG A 32 8.22 12.23 -10.41
CA ARG A 32 9.33 11.66 -9.64
C ARG A 32 9.01 10.27 -9.13
N LEU A 33 7.80 10.04 -8.61
CA LEU A 33 7.38 8.75 -8.05
C LEU A 33 7.04 7.70 -9.12
N ARG A 34 6.84 8.13 -10.36
CA ARG A 34 6.57 7.31 -11.54
C ARG A 34 7.52 7.68 -12.67
N PRO A 35 8.81 7.31 -12.55
CA PRO A 35 9.87 7.86 -13.39
C PRO A 35 9.81 7.42 -14.86
N THR A 36 9.12 6.31 -15.18
CA THR A 36 9.05 5.77 -16.53
C THR A 36 7.62 5.70 -17.06
N LEU A 37 7.44 5.58 -18.38
CA LEU A 37 6.13 5.31 -18.97
C LEU A 37 5.57 3.96 -18.51
N TYR A 38 6.44 2.99 -18.20
CA TYR A 38 6.02 1.73 -17.60
C TYR A 38 5.27 1.96 -16.29
N ASP A 39 5.79 2.83 -15.42
CA ASP A 39 5.14 3.16 -14.15
C ASP A 39 3.76 3.80 -14.38
N VAL A 40 3.68 4.72 -15.33
CA VAL A 40 2.41 5.40 -15.66
C VAL A 40 1.35 4.36 -16.10
N VAL A 41 1.73 3.47 -17.00
CA VAL A 41 0.84 2.40 -17.50
C VAL A 41 0.45 1.45 -16.37
N MET A 42 1.43 0.97 -15.59
CA MET A 42 1.17 0.03 -14.48
C MET A 42 0.25 0.65 -13.41
N HIS A 43 0.45 1.90 -13.03
CA HIS A 43 -0.43 2.59 -12.10
C HIS A 43 -1.85 2.85 -12.66
N ALA A 44 -1.99 2.95 -13.98
CA ALA A 44 -3.30 3.09 -14.62
C ALA A 44 -4.09 1.77 -14.66
N ILE A 45 -3.40 0.63 -14.80
CA ILE A 45 -4.06 -0.69 -14.91
C ILE A 45 -4.27 -1.37 -13.55
N ILE A 46 -3.46 -1.06 -12.54
CA ILE A 46 -3.65 -1.59 -11.19
C ILE A 46 -4.70 -0.72 -10.49
N PRO A 47 -5.86 -1.27 -10.09
CA PRO A 47 -6.90 -0.50 -9.42
C PRO A 47 -6.48 -0.13 -7.99
N SER A 48 -7.19 0.84 -7.39
CA SER A 48 -7.01 1.19 -5.97
C SER A 48 -7.45 0.07 -5.04
N ASN A 49 -8.38 -0.79 -5.51
CA ASN A 49 -8.90 -1.92 -4.76
C ASN A 49 -9.00 -3.13 -5.67
N ILE A 50 -8.42 -4.25 -5.26
CA ILE A 50 -8.59 -5.54 -5.93
C ILE A 50 -9.72 -6.29 -5.23
N TYR A 51 -10.79 -6.56 -5.97
CA TYR A 51 -11.97 -7.25 -5.46
C TYR A 51 -11.81 -8.75 -5.72
N LEU A 52 -11.62 -9.54 -4.68
CA LEU A 52 -11.47 -10.98 -4.79
C LEU A 52 -12.81 -11.68 -4.61
N ASN A 53 -13.47 -12.03 -5.70
CA ASN A 53 -14.78 -12.69 -5.67
C ASN A 53 -14.67 -14.22 -5.75
N ASP A 54 -13.58 -14.75 -6.31
CA ASP A 54 -13.36 -16.19 -6.43
C ASP A 54 -12.94 -16.81 -5.08
N ALA A 55 -13.67 -17.83 -4.62
CA ALA A 55 -13.41 -18.50 -3.36
C ALA A 55 -12.03 -19.19 -3.32
N LYS A 56 -11.56 -19.73 -4.47
CA LYS A 56 -10.23 -20.38 -4.55
C LYS A 56 -9.11 -19.37 -4.36
N ILE A 57 -9.28 -18.18 -4.94
CA ILE A 57 -8.31 -17.09 -4.79
C ILE A 57 -8.31 -16.60 -3.35
N LYS A 58 -9.49 -16.44 -2.73
CA LYS A 58 -9.61 -16.08 -1.32
C LYS A 58 -8.85 -17.04 -0.42
N ASN A 59 -9.04 -18.35 -0.60
CA ASN A 59 -8.35 -19.35 0.21
C ASN A 59 -6.83 -19.28 0.01
N LEU A 60 -6.36 -19.19 -1.25
CA LEU A 60 -4.93 -19.04 -1.53
C LEU A 60 -4.33 -17.83 -0.80
N LEU A 61 -4.98 -16.68 -0.89
CA LEU A 61 -4.48 -15.46 -0.28
C LEU A 61 -4.60 -15.49 1.25
N TYR A 62 -5.61 -16.17 1.78
CA TYR A 62 -5.74 -16.38 3.23
C TYR A 62 -4.59 -17.24 3.77
N ASP A 63 -4.24 -18.32 3.09
CA ASP A 63 -3.14 -19.19 3.47
C ASP A 63 -1.77 -18.49 3.38
N HIS A 64 -1.61 -17.59 2.41
CA HIS A 64 -0.39 -16.82 2.18
C HIS A 64 -0.46 -15.36 2.62
N ARG A 65 -1.38 -15.00 3.51
CA ARG A 65 -1.63 -13.62 3.96
C ARG A 65 -0.38 -12.87 4.44
N ASN A 66 0.55 -13.56 5.08
CA ASN A 66 1.78 -12.96 5.58
C ASN A 66 2.71 -12.51 4.44
N GLN A 67 2.74 -13.26 3.32
CA GLN A 67 3.48 -12.87 2.12
C GLN A 67 2.72 -11.78 1.36
N LEU A 68 1.40 -11.94 1.24
CA LEU A 68 0.53 -10.99 0.56
C LEU A 68 0.68 -9.55 1.10
N TYR A 69 0.62 -9.42 2.43
CA TYR A 69 0.75 -8.13 3.13
C TYR A 69 2.18 -7.84 3.62
N GLY A 70 3.14 -8.69 3.30
CA GLY A 70 4.52 -8.57 3.76
C GLY A 70 5.31 -7.44 3.08
N THR A 71 6.64 -7.48 3.27
CA THR A 71 7.59 -6.61 2.55
C THR A 71 7.53 -6.87 1.05
N ALA A 72 8.21 -6.02 0.25
CA ALA A 72 8.31 -6.21 -1.19
C ALA A 72 8.86 -7.61 -1.55
N GLU A 73 9.89 -8.07 -0.83
CA GLU A 73 10.52 -9.39 -1.03
C GLU A 73 9.55 -10.53 -0.73
N GLU A 74 8.83 -10.46 0.39
CA GLU A 74 7.84 -11.46 0.78
C GLU A 74 6.70 -11.52 -0.25
N PHE A 75 6.19 -10.37 -0.69
CA PHE A 75 5.14 -10.29 -1.71
C PHE A 75 5.58 -10.85 -3.06
N ILE A 76 6.79 -10.51 -3.52
CA ILE A 76 7.35 -11.02 -4.78
C ILE A 76 7.56 -12.53 -4.73
N SER A 77 7.83 -13.10 -3.54
CA SER A 77 8.04 -14.55 -3.35
C SER A 77 6.74 -15.36 -3.38
N LEU A 78 5.58 -14.73 -3.24
CA LEU A 78 4.28 -15.37 -3.29
C LEU A 78 4.06 -16.01 -4.67
N GLN A 79 3.86 -17.33 -4.69
CA GLN A 79 3.54 -18.06 -5.92
C GLN A 79 2.05 -17.89 -6.23
N LEU A 80 1.77 -17.11 -7.26
CA LEU A 80 0.40 -16.98 -7.78
C LEU A 80 0.14 -18.07 -8.82
N PRO A 81 -1.08 -18.62 -8.90
CA PRO A 81 -1.44 -19.58 -9.95
C PRO A 81 -1.23 -18.96 -11.34
N SER A 82 -0.61 -19.72 -12.25
CA SER A 82 -0.39 -19.31 -13.64
C SER A 82 -1.60 -19.53 -14.53
N ASP A 83 -2.50 -20.41 -14.11
CA ASP A 83 -3.68 -20.84 -14.87
C ASP A 83 -4.87 -19.99 -14.44
N THR A 84 -4.99 -18.76 -14.97
CA THR A 84 -6.17 -18.02 -14.58
C THR A 84 -6.66 -17.06 -15.66
N LEU A 85 -7.88 -17.30 -16.03
CA LEU A 85 -8.76 -16.34 -16.68
C LEU A 85 -9.28 -15.28 -15.68
N SER A 86 -8.81 -15.34 -14.41
CA SER A 86 -9.21 -14.39 -13.37
C SER A 86 -8.50 -13.05 -13.58
N TYR A 87 -9.30 -12.02 -13.75
CA TYR A 87 -8.84 -10.64 -13.87
C TYR A 87 -8.13 -10.17 -12.58
N GLU A 88 -8.60 -10.63 -11.45
CA GLU A 88 -8.03 -10.31 -10.13
C GLU A 88 -6.61 -10.87 -9.98
N LEU A 89 -6.38 -12.11 -10.40
CA LEU A 89 -5.03 -12.69 -10.39
C LEU A 89 -4.11 -12.02 -11.40
N TRP A 90 -4.63 -11.62 -12.55
CA TRP A 90 -3.88 -10.82 -13.50
C TRP A 90 -3.45 -9.49 -12.86
N GLN A 91 -4.33 -8.80 -12.13
CA GLN A 91 -4.00 -7.57 -11.39
C GLN A 91 -2.94 -7.82 -10.32
N LEU A 92 -3.06 -8.90 -9.54
CA LEU A 92 -2.04 -9.29 -8.55
C LEU A 92 -0.68 -9.57 -9.19
N ASN A 93 -0.65 -10.27 -10.32
CA ASN A 93 0.58 -10.49 -11.08
C ASN A 93 1.20 -9.16 -11.55
N LYS A 94 0.40 -8.23 -12.07
CA LYS A 94 0.89 -6.89 -12.46
C LYS A 94 1.42 -6.11 -11.27
N LEU A 95 0.80 -6.23 -10.12
CA LEU A 95 1.27 -5.61 -8.88
C LEU A 95 2.61 -6.21 -8.44
N GLN A 96 2.82 -7.54 -8.58
CA GLN A 96 4.10 -8.19 -8.34
C GLN A 96 5.18 -7.76 -9.35
N GLU A 97 4.84 -7.63 -10.63
CA GLU A 97 5.74 -7.15 -11.67
C GLU A 97 6.23 -5.73 -11.37
N LEU A 98 5.32 -4.81 -11.01
CA LEU A 98 5.66 -3.45 -10.62
C LEU A 98 6.56 -3.43 -9.37
N THR A 99 6.22 -4.21 -8.35
CA THR A 99 7.01 -4.34 -7.12
C THR A 99 8.41 -4.89 -7.43
N ARG A 100 8.51 -5.91 -8.27
CA ARG A 100 9.80 -6.50 -8.70
C ARG A 100 10.65 -5.52 -9.48
N HIS A 101 10.03 -4.69 -10.31
CA HIS A 101 10.72 -3.67 -11.09
C HIS A 101 11.42 -2.66 -10.19
N HIS A 102 10.79 -2.24 -9.10
CA HIS A 102 11.31 -1.19 -8.21
C HIS A 102 12.05 -1.68 -6.97
N ARG A 103 12.10 -2.98 -6.70
CA ARG A 103 12.73 -3.51 -5.47
C ARG A 103 14.16 -3.02 -5.21
N ASN A 104 14.93 -2.81 -6.28
CA ASN A 104 16.33 -2.38 -6.21
C ASN A 104 16.52 -0.90 -6.60
N THR A 105 15.46 -0.13 -6.79
CA THR A 105 15.55 1.30 -7.11
C THR A 105 16.20 2.05 -5.95
N ALA A 106 17.20 2.89 -6.22
CA ALA A 106 17.92 3.62 -5.18
C ALA A 106 17.03 4.64 -4.44
N ASP A 107 16.09 5.30 -5.15
CA ASP A 107 15.16 6.26 -4.55
C ASP A 107 14.14 5.54 -3.65
N ALA A 108 14.26 5.75 -2.33
CA ALA A 108 13.36 5.19 -1.35
C ALA A 108 11.91 5.67 -1.53
N ALA A 109 11.69 6.90 -2.02
CA ALA A 109 10.37 7.43 -2.24
C ALA A 109 9.62 6.68 -3.35
N VAL A 110 10.33 6.28 -4.42
CA VAL A 110 9.76 5.46 -5.50
C VAL A 110 9.35 4.08 -4.97
N ARG A 111 10.24 3.41 -4.22
CA ARG A 111 9.92 2.10 -3.60
C ARG A 111 8.72 2.20 -2.67
N ALA A 112 8.73 3.19 -1.78
CA ALA A 112 7.65 3.41 -0.83
C ALA A 112 6.32 3.74 -1.52
N HIS A 113 6.34 4.47 -2.65
CA HIS A 113 5.14 4.73 -3.44
C HIS A 113 4.55 3.43 -4.02
N VAL A 114 5.39 2.51 -4.50
CA VAL A 114 4.95 1.19 -4.99
C VAL A 114 4.38 0.34 -3.84
N ASP A 115 5.06 0.30 -2.68
CA ASP A 115 4.54 -0.43 -1.51
C ASP A 115 3.24 0.18 -0.98
N HIS A 116 3.13 1.50 -0.96
CA HIS A 116 1.88 2.18 -0.59
C HIS A 116 0.75 1.80 -1.54
N ARG A 117 1.01 1.83 -2.86
CA ARG A 117 0.03 1.44 -3.88
C ARG A 117 -0.40 -0.01 -3.73
N ARG A 118 0.55 -0.91 -3.44
CA ARG A 118 0.28 -2.31 -3.16
C ARG A 118 -0.64 -2.47 -1.94
N MET A 119 -0.32 -1.81 -0.84
CA MET A 119 -1.12 -1.88 0.38
C MET A 119 -2.49 -1.22 0.23
N GLU A 120 -2.65 -0.22 -0.63
CA GLU A 120 -3.97 0.31 -1.00
C GLU A 120 -4.78 -0.72 -1.78
N ALA A 121 -4.22 -1.28 -2.85
CA ALA A 121 -4.89 -2.25 -3.71
C ALA A 121 -5.34 -3.50 -2.93
N LEU A 122 -4.54 -3.94 -1.96
CA LEU A 122 -4.79 -5.12 -1.12
C LEU A 122 -5.60 -4.81 0.14
N GLY A 123 -5.66 -3.55 0.56
CA GLY A 123 -6.34 -3.14 1.79
C GLY A 123 -7.84 -3.43 1.79
N TYR A 124 -8.47 -3.51 0.63
CA TYR A 124 -9.90 -3.80 0.52
C TYR A 124 -10.25 -5.27 0.77
N ILE A 125 -9.30 -6.20 0.59
CA ILE A 125 -9.51 -7.64 0.80
C ILE A 125 -9.94 -7.92 2.25
N GLN A 126 -9.42 -7.17 3.20
CA GLN A 126 -9.75 -7.31 4.62
C GLN A 126 -11.23 -7.04 4.96
N HIS A 127 -11.98 -6.34 4.09
CA HIS A 127 -13.37 -6.00 4.35
C HIS A 127 -14.36 -7.11 3.98
N TYR A 128 -13.94 -8.15 3.24
CA TYR A 128 -14.84 -9.15 2.66
C TYR A 128 -14.85 -10.51 3.32
N SER A 129 -13.92 -10.81 4.21
CA SER A 129 -13.85 -12.11 4.85
C SER A 129 -13.95 -11.99 6.35
N ASP A 130 -14.09 -13.14 7.03
CA ASP A 130 -14.03 -13.27 8.49
C ASP A 130 -12.73 -12.66 9.05
N ALA A 131 -12.82 -11.48 9.07
CA ALA A 131 -12.02 -10.26 9.01
C ALA A 131 -10.80 -10.22 9.91
N ASP A 132 -10.83 -10.79 11.12
CA ASP A 132 -9.81 -10.50 12.13
C ASP A 132 -8.41 -10.95 11.73
N VAL A 133 -8.29 -12.12 11.08
CA VAL A 133 -6.98 -12.70 10.71
C VAL A 133 -6.32 -11.96 9.55
N LEU A 134 -7.10 -11.54 8.54
CA LEU A 134 -6.57 -10.75 7.42
C LEU A 134 -6.27 -9.32 7.85
N GLN A 135 -7.08 -8.74 8.73
CA GLN A 135 -6.82 -7.43 9.32
C GLN A 135 -5.52 -7.44 10.14
N GLU A 136 -5.32 -8.47 10.96
CA GLU A 136 -4.10 -8.62 11.74
C GLU A 136 -2.88 -8.76 10.82
N ALA A 137 -2.97 -9.57 9.77
CA ALA A 137 -1.89 -9.74 8.80
C ALA A 137 -1.58 -8.44 8.06
N TYR A 138 -2.60 -7.65 7.69
CA TYR A 138 -2.47 -6.35 7.06
C TYR A 138 -1.74 -5.35 7.97
N ILE A 139 -2.15 -5.25 9.24
CA ILE A 139 -1.51 -4.36 10.22
C ILE A 139 -0.04 -4.76 10.42
N LYS A 140 0.23 -6.05 10.69
CA LYS A 140 1.59 -6.56 10.84
C LYS A 140 2.44 -6.35 9.57
N GLY A 141 1.81 -6.45 8.41
CA GLY A 141 2.44 -6.14 7.12
C GLY A 141 2.87 -4.69 7.04
N LEU A 142 1.98 -3.75 7.36
CA LEU A 142 2.29 -2.32 7.41
C LEU A 142 3.39 -1.99 8.42
N GLU A 143 3.41 -2.64 9.59
CA GLU A 143 4.47 -2.48 10.60
C GLU A 143 5.84 -2.91 10.04
N ARG A 144 5.93 -4.09 9.40
CA ARG A 144 7.16 -4.58 8.77
C ARG A 144 7.63 -3.69 7.62
N ILE A 145 6.70 -3.20 6.80
CA ILE A 145 7.02 -2.25 5.73
C ILE A 145 7.55 -0.95 6.33
N ALA A 146 6.91 -0.38 7.35
CA ALA A 146 7.40 0.81 8.03
C ALA A 146 8.82 0.61 8.59
N GLU A 147 9.12 -0.55 9.19
CA GLU A 147 10.44 -0.89 9.69
C GLU A 147 11.48 -1.00 8.57
N SER A 148 11.11 -1.55 7.42
CA SER A 148 12.01 -1.65 6.26
C SER A 148 12.46 -0.28 5.72
N TYR A 149 11.73 0.80 6.05
CA TYR A 149 12.06 2.19 5.74
C TYR A 149 12.70 2.94 6.92
N SER A 150 13.25 2.26 7.94
CA SER A 150 13.89 2.92 9.10
C SER A 150 15.02 3.89 8.74
N ASN A 151 15.71 3.65 7.61
CA ASN A 151 16.73 4.53 7.06
C ASN A 151 16.19 5.63 6.10
N ALA A 152 14.86 5.72 5.93
CA ALA A 152 14.17 6.69 5.09
C ALA A 152 12.98 7.29 5.87
N PRO A 153 13.23 8.25 6.78
CA PRO A 153 12.26 8.70 7.79
C PRO A 153 10.93 9.22 7.23
N THR A 154 10.94 9.88 6.09
CA THR A 154 9.73 10.40 5.43
C THR A 154 8.84 9.27 4.94
N GLU A 155 9.43 8.26 4.33
CA GLU A 155 8.77 7.08 3.80
C GLU A 155 8.25 6.19 4.95
N GLN A 156 9.05 6.01 5.99
CA GLN A 156 8.63 5.34 7.22
C GLN A 156 7.40 6.03 7.82
N ALA A 157 7.43 7.36 7.93
CA ALA A 157 6.32 8.14 8.48
C ALA A 157 5.02 7.99 7.68
N MET A 158 5.09 7.78 6.37
CA MET A 158 3.93 7.50 5.53
C MET A 158 3.20 6.22 5.97
N PHE A 159 3.93 5.13 6.19
CA PHE A 159 3.33 3.86 6.64
C PHE A 159 2.85 3.91 8.10
N LEU A 160 3.60 4.59 8.97
CA LEU A 160 3.16 4.85 10.34
C LEU A 160 1.87 5.67 10.37
N PHE A 161 1.72 6.65 9.47
CA PHE A 161 0.49 7.42 9.35
C PHE A 161 -0.68 6.55 8.88
N LYS A 162 -0.45 5.65 7.93
CA LYS A 162 -1.46 4.68 7.48
C LYS A 162 -1.91 3.76 8.61
N LEU A 163 -0.98 3.33 9.48
CA LEU A 163 -1.29 2.58 10.70
C LEU A 163 -2.10 3.42 11.70
N ALA A 164 -1.73 4.68 11.89
CA ALA A 164 -2.47 5.59 12.76
C ALA A 164 -3.90 5.82 12.26
N ASP A 165 -4.07 6.06 10.97
CA ASP A 165 -5.39 6.25 10.35
C ASP A 165 -6.27 4.99 10.44
N TYR A 166 -5.66 3.81 10.26
CA TYR A 166 -6.35 2.52 10.45
C TYR A 166 -6.88 2.36 11.88
N HIS A 167 -6.15 2.84 12.87
CA HIS A 167 -6.53 2.78 14.29
C HIS A 167 -7.34 4.00 14.76
N LYS A 168 -7.82 4.83 13.85
CA LYS A 168 -8.68 5.95 14.20
C LYS A 168 -9.96 5.44 14.87
N PRO A 169 -10.28 5.93 16.08
CA PRO A 169 -11.46 5.49 16.80
C PRO A 169 -12.75 5.96 16.12
N ALA A 170 -13.79 5.14 16.19
CA ALA A 170 -15.13 5.46 15.71
C ALA A 170 -16.13 5.26 16.86
N ILE A 171 -16.24 6.26 17.75
CA ILE A 171 -17.18 6.26 18.88
C ILE A 171 -18.37 7.11 18.48
N TYR A 172 -19.56 6.53 18.61
CA TYR A 172 -20.83 7.19 18.39
C TYR A 172 -21.58 7.37 19.71
N GLU A 173 -22.46 8.36 19.79
CA GLU A 173 -23.23 8.72 20.98
C GLU A 173 -23.95 7.52 21.63
N TYR A 174 -24.36 6.54 20.83
CA TYR A 174 -25.06 5.34 21.31
C TYR A 174 -24.19 4.08 21.37
N SER A 175 -22.86 4.24 21.38
CA SER A 175 -21.94 3.10 21.47
C SER A 175 -22.05 2.42 22.82
N GLY A 176 -22.24 1.10 22.83
CA GLY A 176 -22.20 0.29 24.04
C GLY A 176 -20.80 0.23 24.67
N LYS A 177 -20.73 -0.13 25.96
CA LYS A 177 -19.49 -0.15 26.74
C LYS A 177 -18.36 -0.94 26.07
N GLU A 178 -18.63 -2.11 25.51
CA GLU A 178 -17.65 -2.96 24.82
C GLU A 178 -17.06 -2.27 23.57
N ILE A 179 -17.91 -1.55 22.82
CA ILE A 179 -17.48 -0.79 21.65
C ILE A 179 -16.54 0.34 22.11
N VAL A 180 -16.90 1.06 23.15
CA VAL A 180 -16.07 2.15 23.71
C VAL A 180 -14.72 1.61 24.15
N GLU A 181 -14.65 0.51 24.90
CA GLU A 181 -13.40 -0.10 25.33
C GLU A 181 -12.50 -0.53 24.14
N ARG A 182 -13.10 -1.10 23.10
CA ARG A 182 -12.36 -1.45 21.88
C ARG A 182 -11.80 -0.23 21.16
N GLU A 183 -12.63 0.81 21.01
CA GLU A 183 -12.24 2.03 20.32
C GLU A 183 -11.19 2.83 21.12
N LEU A 184 -11.21 2.79 22.46
CA LEU A 184 -10.14 3.36 23.29
C LEU A 184 -8.79 2.64 23.08
N LYS A 185 -8.80 1.31 22.90
CA LYS A 185 -7.58 0.57 22.53
C LYS A 185 -7.03 0.97 21.18
N LYS A 186 -7.90 1.23 20.18
CA LYS A 186 -7.49 1.78 18.89
C LYS A 186 -6.90 3.17 19.04
N ALA A 187 -7.54 4.05 19.79
CA ALA A 187 -7.04 5.40 20.06
C ALA A 187 -5.62 5.38 20.66
N ALA A 188 -5.36 4.49 21.63
CA ALA A 188 -4.03 4.33 22.22
C ALA A 188 -2.98 3.90 21.20
N LYS A 189 -3.31 2.96 20.29
CA LYS A 189 -2.42 2.56 19.21
C LYS A 189 -2.20 3.69 18.19
N MET A 190 -3.25 4.40 17.80
CA MET A 190 -3.14 5.59 16.94
C MET A 190 -2.16 6.60 17.54
N GLU A 191 -2.31 6.92 18.83
CA GLU A 191 -1.42 7.86 19.53
C GLU A 191 0.04 7.38 19.52
N GLN A 192 0.29 6.09 19.72
CA GLN A 192 1.63 5.50 19.66
C GLN A 192 2.29 5.74 18.29
N TYR A 193 1.58 5.47 17.18
CA TYR A 193 2.11 5.70 15.83
C TYR A 193 2.34 7.19 15.57
N LEU A 194 1.41 8.06 15.99
CA LEU A 194 1.57 9.51 15.83
C LEU A 194 2.77 10.06 16.63
N LYS A 195 3.03 9.55 17.81
CA LYS A 195 4.25 9.86 18.58
C LYS A 195 5.50 9.42 17.83
N HIS A 196 5.50 8.21 17.26
CA HIS A 196 6.62 7.70 16.48
C HIS A 196 6.90 8.57 15.24
N ILE A 197 5.87 8.97 14.48
CA ILE A 197 6.01 9.90 13.34
C ILE A 197 6.70 11.20 13.75
N ARG A 198 6.32 11.78 14.91
CA ARG A 198 6.95 13.01 15.42
C ARG A 198 8.44 12.83 15.75
N GLN A 199 8.85 11.64 16.16
CA GLN A 199 10.24 11.34 16.46
C GLN A 199 11.07 11.18 15.18
N VAL A 200 10.55 10.45 14.18
CA VAL A 200 11.32 10.09 12.99
C VAL A 200 11.28 11.16 11.89
N ALA A 201 10.13 11.81 11.67
CA ALA A 201 9.95 12.75 10.56
C ALA A 201 9.02 13.95 10.91
N PRO A 202 9.32 14.76 11.93
CA PRO A 202 8.41 15.82 12.41
C PRO A 202 8.14 16.91 11.37
N LYS A 203 9.08 17.15 10.45
CA LYS A 203 8.96 18.19 9.41
C LYS A 203 8.35 17.67 8.10
N SER A 204 8.14 16.37 7.96
CA SER A 204 7.49 15.78 6.79
C SER A 204 6.02 16.20 6.69
N GLU A 205 5.43 15.99 5.52
CA GLU A 205 3.99 16.15 5.33
C GLU A 205 3.21 15.26 6.31
N TRP A 206 3.64 14.01 6.49
CA TRP A 206 3.04 13.05 7.40
C TRP A 206 3.16 13.46 8.86
N GLY A 207 4.27 14.08 9.25
CA GLY A 207 4.44 14.66 10.59
C GLY A 207 3.45 15.79 10.88
N LYS A 208 3.27 16.70 9.92
CA LYS A 208 2.30 17.80 10.00
C LYS A 208 0.85 17.32 10.02
N THR A 209 0.51 16.39 9.13
CA THR A 209 -0.83 15.79 9.06
C THR A 209 -1.14 14.97 10.31
N GLY A 210 -0.18 14.21 10.81
CA GLY A 210 -0.29 13.47 12.08
C GLY A 210 -0.51 14.39 13.28
N GLU A 211 0.14 15.55 13.34
CA GLU A 211 -0.11 16.54 14.38
C GLU A 211 -1.54 17.10 14.31
N ALA A 212 -2.04 17.37 13.11
CA ALA A 212 -3.42 17.83 12.92
C ALA A 212 -4.44 16.75 13.33
N LEU A 213 -4.16 15.48 13.04
CA LEU A 213 -5.00 14.36 13.47
C LEU A 213 -5.01 14.21 14.99
N TYR A 214 -3.84 14.32 15.63
CA TYR A 214 -3.70 14.23 17.09
C TYR A 214 -4.49 15.32 17.85
N LYS A 215 -4.56 16.53 17.30
CA LYS A 215 -5.31 17.64 17.91
C LYS A 215 -6.83 17.50 17.81
N ARG A 216 -7.32 16.60 16.94
CA ARG A 216 -8.75 16.36 16.71
C ARG A 216 -9.28 15.10 17.41
N ALA A 217 -8.41 14.25 17.90
CA ALA A 217 -8.74 13.03 18.63
C ALA A 217 -8.76 13.29 20.14
#